data_3f918d58db454c6e31eb6b8b37802357
#
_entry.id   3f918d58db454c6e31eb6b8b37802357
#
_cell.length_a   1.000
_cell.length_b   1.000
_cell.length_c   1.000
_cell.angle_alpha   90.00
_cell.angle_beta   90.00
_cell.angle_gamma   90.00
#
_symmetry.space_group_name_H-M   'P 1'
#
loop_
_entity.id
_entity.type
_entity.pdbx_description
1 polymer ?
#
loop_
_entity_poly.entity_id
_entity_poly.type
_entity_poly.pdbx_seq_one_letter_code
_entity_poly.pdbx_strand_id
1 'polypeptide(L)'
;MDWTTLLRLPSTILLALAAIALLFTLAQLIALRARLEARQRGAAALRSLLLLAGFALTLLLAGMGWSLRGYRLLSEEAPVVDIDARILSPQRWALTLRWPDGSTRQVQLAGDAWRVEAVVLKWKTPALLAGLPPLYRLDRLSGRYDDAQQEAQAPRTVIGFDQAGAFDLPHWLPGVDTVFGSGAFLPLVDEGHYSVSLMRTGALVARPDEATERRLGQPFGG
;
A
#
# COMPACT_ATOMS: atom_id res chain seq x y z
N MET A 1 -11.23 0.40 16.84
CA MET A 1 -9.95 0.79 16.20
C MET A 1 -8.86 0.12 17.01
N ASP A 2 -8.20 -0.87 16.42
CA ASP A 2 -7.24 -1.70 17.15
C ASP A 2 -5.85 -1.03 17.08
N TRP A 3 -5.34 -0.60 18.24
CA TRP A 3 -4.05 0.11 18.36
C TRP A 3 -2.88 -0.69 17.80
N THR A 4 -2.98 -2.03 17.85
CA THR A 4 -1.97 -2.94 17.31
C THR A 4 -1.87 -2.85 15.78
N THR A 5 -2.98 -2.59 15.09
CA THR A 5 -3.03 -2.43 13.63
C THR A 5 -2.45 -1.08 13.21
N LEU A 6 -2.71 -0.01 13.98
CA LEU A 6 -2.17 1.33 13.71
C LEU A 6 -0.64 1.38 13.87
N LEU A 7 -0.11 0.70 14.90
CA LEU A 7 1.34 0.64 15.14
C LEU A 7 2.10 -0.19 14.10
N ARG A 8 1.41 -1.01 13.32
CA ARG A 8 2.01 -1.79 12.22
C ARG A 8 2.11 -1.01 10.91
N LEU A 9 1.54 0.18 10.82
CA LEU A 9 1.64 1.01 9.63
C LEU A 9 2.95 1.80 9.66
N PRO A 10 3.83 1.65 8.67
CA PRO A 10 5.13 2.35 8.65
C PRO A 10 4.98 3.87 8.67
N SER A 11 3.91 4.38 8.07
CA SER A 11 3.59 5.81 8.08
C SER A 11 3.30 6.35 9.47
N THR A 12 2.58 5.62 10.32
CA THR A 12 2.24 6.07 11.67
C THR A 12 3.46 6.13 12.58
N ILE A 13 4.36 5.15 12.48
CA ILE A 13 5.62 5.13 13.24
C ILE A 13 6.49 6.33 12.83
N LEU A 14 6.65 6.58 11.54
CA LEU A 14 7.45 7.71 11.05
C LEU A 14 6.86 9.06 11.44
N LEU A 15 5.54 9.21 11.38
CA LEU A 15 4.89 10.45 11.81
C LEU A 15 4.99 10.66 13.34
N ALA A 16 4.92 9.59 14.13
CA ALA A 16 5.15 9.67 15.57
C ALA A 16 6.60 10.08 15.89
N LEU A 17 7.58 9.50 15.18
CA LEU A 17 8.99 9.89 15.30
C LEU A 17 9.22 11.35 14.85
N ALA A 18 8.54 11.79 13.78
CA ALA A 18 8.57 13.19 13.33
C ALA A 18 8.04 14.15 14.42
N ALA A 19 6.95 13.78 15.11
CA ALA A 19 6.41 14.57 16.20
C ALA A 19 7.39 14.66 17.38
N ILE A 20 8.08 13.57 17.74
CA ILE A 20 9.11 13.56 18.77
C ILE A 20 10.29 14.45 18.34
N ALA A 21 10.75 14.34 17.09
CA ALA A 21 11.82 15.18 16.55
C ALA A 21 11.44 16.68 16.55
N LEU A 22 10.17 16.99 16.27
CA LEU A 22 9.63 18.35 16.33
C LEU A 22 9.69 18.90 17.78
N LEU A 23 9.25 18.11 18.75
CA LEU A 23 9.30 18.50 20.16
C LEU A 23 10.75 18.76 20.60
N PHE A 24 11.69 17.91 20.20
CA PHE A 24 13.11 18.13 20.43
C PHE A 24 13.60 19.43 19.79
N THR A 25 13.22 19.71 18.55
CA THR A 25 13.58 20.95 17.84
C THR A 25 13.05 22.18 18.56
N LEU A 26 11.80 22.14 19.03
CA LEU A 26 11.21 23.22 19.82
C LEU A 26 11.97 23.44 21.14
N ALA A 27 12.37 22.38 21.84
CA ALA A 27 13.17 22.46 23.02
C ALA A 27 14.55 23.12 22.75
N GLN A 28 15.19 22.80 21.60
CA GLN A 28 16.44 23.45 21.20
C GLN A 28 16.25 24.94 20.89
N LEU A 29 15.10 25.33 20.31
CA LEU A 29 14.77 26.74 20.05
C LEU A 29 14.65 27.54 21.35
N ILE A 30 13.96 26.99 22.36
CA ILE A 30 13.82 27.63 23.68
C ILE A 30 15.21 27.75 24.33
N ALA A 31 16.02 26.69 24.31
CA ALA A 31 17.37 26.69 24.88
C ALA A 31 18.31 27.66 24.14
N LEU A 32 18.18 27.82 22.83
CA LEU A 32 18.92 28.77 22.01
C LEU A 32 18.64 30.21 22.45
N ARG A 33 17.36 30.59 22.61
CA ARG A 33 16.99 31.92 23.11
C ARG A 33 17.62 32.24 24.43
N ALA A 34 17.57 31.33 25.41
CA ALA A 34 18.20 31.52 26.71
C ALA A 34 19.72 31.71 26.62
N ARG A 35 20.41 31.00 25.70
CA ARG A 35 21.87 31.15 25.51
C ARG A 35 22.26 32.46 24.81
N LEU A 36 21.41 32.93 23.89
CA LEU A 36 21.60 34.22 23.24
C LEU A 36 21.45 35.40 24.23
N GLU A 37 20.44 35.35 25.08
CA GLU A 37 20.23 36.33 26.16
C GLU A 37 21.39 36.34 27.14
N ALA A 38 21.96 35.18 27.49
CA ALA A 38 23.15 35.03 28.34
C ALA A 38 24.47 35.38 27.62
N ARG A 39 24.43 35.81 26.34
CA ARG A 39 25.62 36.16 25.51
C ARG A 39 26.66 35.02 25.37
N GLN A 40 26.24 33.77 25.51
CA GLN A 40 27.12 32.59 25.41
C GLN A 40 27.24 32.13 23.95
N ARG A 41 28.05 32.81 23.14
CA ARG A 41 28.13 32.61 21.67
C ARG A 41 28.49 31.17 21.25
N GLY A 42 29.44 30.51 21.92
CA GLY A 42 29.80 29.11 21.59
C GLY A 42 28.66 28.11 21.85
N ALA A 43 27.99 28.24 23.02
CA ALA A 43 26.84 27.41 23.34
C ALA A 43 25.66 27.70 22.45
N ALA A 44 25.46 28.97 22.05
CA ALA A 44 24.40 29.32 21.07
C ALA A 44 24.66 28.72 19.68
N ALA A 45 25.91 28.74 19.19
CA ALA A 45 26.26 28.11 17.89
C ALA A 45 25.97 26.61 17.89
N LEU A 46 26.33 25.88 18.97
CA LEU A 46 26.01 24.45 19.09
C LEU A 46 24.47 24.21 19.08
N ARG A 47 23.71 25.05 19.80
CA ARG A 47 22.24 24.94 19.83
C ARG A 47 21.62 25.26 18.49
N SER A 48 22.15 26.20 17.73
CA SER A 48 21.69 26.47 16.34
C SER A 48 21.91 25.28 15.43
N LEU A 49 23.06 24.60 15.54
CA LEU A 49 23.35 23.40 14.76
C LEU A 49 22.39 22.27 15.12
N LEU A 50 22.14 22.03 16.40
CA LEU A 50 21.17 21.01 16.85
C LEU A 50 19.73 21.33 16.42
N LEU A 51 19.34 22.60 16.41
CA LEU A 51 18.05 23.06 15.94
C LEU A 51 17.89 22.79 14.44
N LEU A 52 18.88 23.14 13.62
CA LEU A 52 18.86 22.88 12.17
C LEU A 52 18.82 21.38 11.88
N ALA A 53 19.64 20.58 12.56
CA ALA A 53 19.65 19.13 12.40
C ALA A 53 18.30 18.50 12.82
N GLY A 54 17.73 18.92 13.95
CA GLY A 54 16.43 18.48 14.42
C GLY A 54 15.29 18.86 13.48
N PHE A 55 15.32 20.06 12.92
CA PHE A 55 14.35 20.52 11.94
C PHE A 55 14.43 19.72 10.63
N ALA A 56 15.64 19.51 10.10
CA ALA A 56 15.87 18.68 8.92
C ALA A 56 15.39 17.24 9.14
N LEU A 57 15.68 16.66 10.30
CA LEU A 57 15.20 15.32 10.67
C LEU A 57 13.68 15.28 10.75
N THR A 58 13.04 16.28 11.33
CA THR A 58 11.58 16.40 11.39
C THR A 58 10.97 16.39 10.00
N LEU A 59 11.48 17.23 9.09
CA LEU A 59 11.00 17.30 7.71
C LEU A 59 11.19 15.97 6.96
N LEU A 60 12.34 15.33 7.13
CA LEU A 60 12.63 14.03 6.52
C LEU A 60 11.64 12.97 6.99
N LEU A 61 11.48 12.80 8.31
CA LEU A 61 10.57 11.80 8.88
C LEU A 61 9.11 12.08 8.52
N ALA A 62 8.69 13.34 8.56
CA ALA A 62 7.33 13.74 8.18
C ALA A 62 7.07 13.46 6.68
N GLY A 63 8.01 13.82 5.82
CA GLY A 63 7.94 13.57 4.38
C GLY A 63 7.89 12.08 4.05
N MET A 64 8.74 11.28 4.69
CA MET A 64 8.72 9.83 4.54
C MET A 64 7.39 9.22 5.04
N GLY A 65 6.94 9.62 6.23
CA GLY A 65 5.69 9.13 6.80
C GLY A 65 4.48 9.49 5.93
N TRP A 66 4.49 10.67 5.33
CA TRP A 66 3.45 11.10 4.40
C TRP A 66 3.48 10.28 3.10
N SER A 67 4.66 10.07 2.52
CA SER A 67 4.86 9.30 1.28
C SER A 67 4.49 7.81 1.44
N LEU A 68 4.64 7.25 2.64
CA LEU A 68 4.31 5.86 2.92
C LEU A 68 2.85 5.66 3.38
N ARG A 69 2.01 6.68 3.28
CA ARG A 69 0.58 6.49 3.58
C ARG A 69 -0.03 5.43 2.67
N GLY A 70 -0.79 4.53 3.29
CA GLY A 70 -1.43 3.42 2.57
C GLY A 70 -0.54 2.21 2.31
N TYR A 71 0.77 2.27 2.57
CA TYR A 71 1.64 1.10 2.52
C TYR A 71 1.53 0.27 3.79
N ARG A 72 1.56 -1.06 3.61
CA ARG A 72 1.55 -2.05 4.70
C ARG A 72 2.84 -2.85 4.69
N LEU A 73 3.25 -3.32 5.86
CA LEU A 73 4.41 -4.19 6.01
C LEU A 73 4.08 -5.58 5.46
N LEU A 74 4.98 -6.11 4.65
CA LEU A 74 4.87 -7.43 4.07
C LEU A 74 5.85 -8.38 4.79
N SER A 75 5.43 -8.91 5.92
CA SER A 75 6.26 -9.80 6.75
C SER A 75 6.13 -11.27 6.36
N GLU A 76 4.95 -11.68 5.92
CA GLU A 76 4.61 -13.05 5.50
C GLU A 76 3.62 -13.00 4.34
N GLU A 77 3.07 -14.14 3.91
CA GLU A 77 1.91 -14.12 3.01
C GLU A 77 0.76 -13.38 3.71
N ALA A 78 0.37 -12.23 3.16
CA ALA A 78 -0.64 -11.39 3.74
C ALA A 78 -1.94 -11.51 2.94
N PRO A 79 -3.09 -11.82 3.57
CA PRO A 79 -4.37 -11.72 2.90
C PRO A 79 -4.61 -10.25 2.54
N VAL A 80 -5.07 -10.03 1.30
CA VAL A 80 -5.21 -8.70 0.73
C VAL A 80 -6.68 -8.35 0.55
N VAL A 81 -7.43 -9.21 -0.13
CA VAL A 81 -8.87 -9.05 -0.38
C VAL A 81 -9.48 -10.39 -0.77
N ASP A 82 -10.68 -10.66 -0.30
CA ASP A 82 -11.54 -11.73 -0.79
C ASP A 82 -12.54 -11.15 -1.78
N ILE A 83 -12.83 -11.89 -2.84
CA ILE A 83 -13.70 -11.47 -3.93
C ILE A 83 -14.79 -12.51 -4.14
N ASP A 84 -16.05 -12.10 -3.97
CA ASP A 84 -17.21 -12.89 -4.37
C ASP A 84 -17.76 -12.35 -5.70
N ALA A 85 -17.98 -13.22 -6.66
CA ALA A 85 -18.49 -12.86 -7.98
C ALA A 85 -19.90 -13.39 -8.20
N ARG A 86 -20.77 -12.55 -8.77
CA ARG A 86 -22.09 -12.93 -9.27
C ARG A 86 -22.30 -12.39 -10.67
N ILE A 87 -22.81 -13.24 -11.55
CA ILE A 87 -23.14 -12.85 -12.91
C ILE A 87 -24.39 -11.95 -12.93
N LEU A 88 -24.31 -10.83 -13.64
CA LEU A 88 -25.45 -9.95 -13.91
C LEU A 88 -26.00 -10.16 -15.32
N SER A 89 -25.11 -10.32 -16.27
CA SER A 89 -25.37 -10.63 -17.67
C SER A 89 -24.06 -11.12 -18.31
N PRO A 90 -24.05 -11.63 -19.53
CA PRO A 90 -22.82 -12.03 -20.20
C PRO A 90 -21.73 -10.94 -20.09
N GLN A 91 -20.55 -11.33 -19.60
CA GLN A 91 -19.39 -10.46 -19.40
C GLN A 91 -19.64 -9.25 -18.45
N ARG A 92 -20.69 -9.30 -17.61
CA ARG A 92 -20.96 -8.29 -16.58
C ARG A 92 -21.19 -8.95 -15.23
N TRP A 93 -20.47 -8.49 -14.24
CA TRP A 93 -20.37 -9.10 -12.93
C TRP A 93 -20.61 -8.10 -11.81
N ALA A 94 -21.29 -8.53 -10.77
CA ALA A 94 -21.26 -7.86 -9.47
C ALA A 94 -20.19 -8.55 -8.61
N LEU A 95 -19.21 -7.78 -8.17
CA LEU A 95 -18.17 -8.25 -7.27
C LEU A 95 -18.36 -7.64 -5.89
N THR A 96 -18.28 -8.47 -4.85
CA THR A 96 -18.20 -8.03 -3.46
C THR A 96 -16.76 -8.23 -2.98
N LEU A 97 -16.09 -7.14 -2.70
CA LEU A 97 -14.73 -7.14 -2.17
C LEU A 97 -14.80 -7.09 -0.64
N ARG A 98 -14.09 -7.97 0.04
CA ARG A 98 -13.94 -7.97 1.51
C ARG A 98 -12.48 -7.86 1.88
N TRP A 99 -12.15 -6.85 2.67
CA TRP A 99 -10.80 -6.64 3.19
C TRP A 99 -10.62 -7.31 4.55
N PRO A 100 -9.36 -7.62 4.95
CA PRO A 100 -9.06 -8.24 6.26
C PRO A 100 -9.51 -7.40 7.47
N ASP A 101 -9.76 -6.11 7.29
CA ASP A 101 -10.29 -5.22 8.33
C ASP A 101 -11.83 -5.30 8.48
N GLY A 102 -12.48 -6.18 7.70
CA GLY A 102 -13.93 -6.37 7.67
C GLY A 102 -14.68 -5.37 6.80
N SER A 103 -14.02 -4.38 6.21
CA SER A 103 -14.65 -3.47 5.28
C SER A 103 -15.06 -4.20 3.99
N THR A 104 -16.17 -3.76 3.40
CA THR A 104 -16.72 -4.36 2.17
C THR A 104 -17.05 -3.28 1.14
N ARG A 105 -16.88 -3.59 -0.13
CA ARG A 105 -17.27 -2.72 -1.25
C ARG A 105 -17.89 -3.56 -2.37
N GLN A 106 -19.03 -3.14 -2.88
CA GLN A 106 -19.61 -3.72 -4.06
C GLN A 106 -19.24 -2.90 -5.30
N VAL A 107 -18.86 -3.60 -6.36
CA VAL A 107 -18.46 -2.98 -7.62
C VAL A 107 -19.02 -3.79 -8.79
N GLN A 108 -19.22 -3.15 -9.94
CA GLN A 108 -19.55 -3.84 -11.18
C GLN A 108 -18.33 -3.91 -12.08
N LEU A 109 -18.11 -5.08 -12.67
CA LEU A 109 -16.96 -5.34 -13.52
C LEU A 109 -17.44 -5.87 -14.89
N ALA A 110 -16.84 -5.37 -15.97
CA ALA A 110 -17.02 -5.88 -17.31
C ALA A 110 -15.78 -6.66 -17.74
N GLY A 111 -15.97 -7.87 -18.29
CA GLY A 111 -14.92 -8.77 -18.75
C GLY A 111 -15.20 -10.23 -18.44
N ASP A 112 -14.29 -11.10 -18.85
CA ASP A 112 -14.34 -12.55 -18.60
C ASP A 112 -13.52 -12.93 -17.34
N ALA A 113 -12.57 -12.09 -16.95
CA ALA A 113 -11.73 -12.26 -15.80
C ALA A 113 -11.60 -10.96 -14.99
N TRP A 114 -11.34 -11.09 -13.71
CA TRP A 114 -10.92 -9.97 -12.87
C TRP A 114 -9.39 -9.94 -12.74
N ARG A 115 -8.84 -8.75 -12.56
CA ARG A 115 -7.41 -8.52 -12.32
C ARG A 115 -7.21 -7.50 -11.21
N VAL A 116 -6.50 -7.90 -10.15
CA VAL A 116 -6.06 -7.01 -9.07
C VAL A 116 -4.59 -6.66 -9.26
N GLU A 117 -4.26 -5.40 -9.09
CA GLU A 117 -2.90 -4.90 -9.19
C GLU A 117 -2.49 -4.24 -7.87
N ALA A 118 -1.23 -4.43 -7.49
CA ALA A 118 -0.58 -3.79 -6.34
C ALA A 118 0.75 -3.17 -6.75
N VAL A 119 1.12 -2.11 -6.06
CA VAL A 119 2.45 -1.52 -6.11
C VAL A 119 3.24 -2.03 -4.92
N VAL A 120 4.42 -2.59 -5.17
CA VAL A 120 5.32 -3.14 -4.17
C VAL A 120 6.60 -2.31 -4.13
N LEU A 121 6.99 -1.91 -2.93
CA LEU A 121 8.22 -1.18 -2.66
C LEU A 121 9.23 -2.11 -2.00
N LYS A 122 10.40 -2.25 -2.61
CA LYS A 122 11.51 -3.02 -2.08
C LYS A 122 12.62 -2.11 -1.58
N TRP A 123 13.16 -2.46 -0.41
CA TRP A 123 14.27 -1.73 0.20
C TRP A 123 15.63 -2.19 -0.32
N LYS A 124 16.62 -1.29 -0.29
CA LYS A 124 18.03 -1.63 -0.54
C LYS A 124 18.55 -2.63 0.50
N THR A 125 19.58 -3.36 0.13
CA THR A 125 20.19 -4.43 0.94
C THR A 125 20.45 -4.03 2.41
N PRO A 126 20.99 -2.84 2.75
CA PRO A 126 21.21 -2.49 4.16
C PRO A 126 19.94 -2.45 5.00
N ALA A 127 18.85 -1.96 4.43
CA ALA A 127 17.55 -1.90 5.10
C ALA A 127 16.90 -3.29 5.23
N LEU A 128 17.05 -4.15 4.21
CA LEU A 128 16.62 -5.55 4.26
C LEU A 128 17.39 -6.34 5.33
N LEU A 129 18.69 -6.12 5.44
CA LEU A 129 19.53 -6.75 6.48
C LEU A 129 19.18 -6.23 7.89
N ALA A 130 18.70 -5.00 8.01
CA ALA A 130 18.15 -4.44 9.25
C ALA A 130 16.75 -4.98 9.57
N GLY A 131 16.19 -5.90 8.75
CA GLY A 131 14.90 -6.55 8.98
C GLY A 131 13.70 -5.74 8.52
N LEU A 132 13.87 -4.69 7.69
CA LEU A 132 12.76 -3.94 7.13
C LEU A 132 12.05 -4.78 6.05
N PRO A 133 10.78 -5.19 6.27
CA PRO A 133 10.04 -5.93 5.26
C PRO A 133 9.64 -5.03 4.08
N PRO A 134 9.41 -5.58 2.89
CA PRO A 134 8.83 -4.85 1.77
C PRO A 134 7.50 -4.21 2.16
N LEU A 135 7.14 -3.15 1.48
CA LEU A 135 5.84 -2.48 1.64
C LEU A 135 4.99 -2.73 0.40
N TYR A 136 3.68 -2.74 0.56
CA TYR A 136 2.77 -2.84 -0.57
C TYR A 136 1.55 -1.94 -0.41
N ARG A 137 0.96 -1.61 -1.53
CA ARG A 137 -0.32 -0.90 -1.63
C ARG A 137 -1.12 -1.49 -2.79
N LEU A 138 -2.41 -1.78 -2.57
CA LEU A 138 -3.30 -2.08 -3.67
C LEU A 138 -3.46 -0.85 -4.56
N ASP A 139 -3.41 -1.05 -5.88
CA ASP A 139 -3.53 0.01 -6.87
C ASP A 139 -4.94 0.03 -7.47
N ARG A 140 -5.33 -1.04 -8.15
CA ARG A 140 -6.61 -1.10 -8.84
C ARG A 140 -7.14 -2.52 -9.02
N LEU A 141 -8.45 -2.60 -9.28
CA LEU A 141 -9.16 -3.74 -9.80
C LEU A 141 -9.63 -3.41 -11.21
N SER A 142 -9.40 -4.29 -12.16
CA SER A 142 -9.87 -4.11 -13.53
C SER A 142 -10.45 -5.41 -14.09
N GLY A 143 -11.37 -5.27 -15.05
CA GLY A 143 -11.80 -6.37 -15.88
C GLY A 143 -10.80 -6.68 -16.99
N ARG A 144 -10.82 -7.90 -17.47
CA ARG A 144 -10.03 -8.38 -18.59
C ARG A 144 -10.90 -9.25 -19.48
N TYR A 145 -10.75 -9.11 -20.79
CA TYR A 145 -11.39 -9.98 -21.77
C TYR A 145 -10.41 -11.03 -22.25
N ASP A 146 -10.90 -12.25 -22.52
CA ASP A 146 -10.05 -13.34 -23.01
C ASP A 146 -9.75 -13.17 -24.50
N ASP A 147 -10.68 -12.60 -25.27
CA ASP A 147 -10.48 -12.28 -26.68
C ASP A 147 -9.62 -11.00 -26.83
N ALA A 148 -8.55 -11.08 -27.61
CA ALA A 148 -7.60 -9.97 -27.78
C ALA A 148 -8.22 -8.74 -28.48
N GLN A 149 -9.21 -8.92 -29.37
CA GLN A 149 -9.88 -7.79 -30.03
C GLN A 149 -10.84 -7.12 -29.05
N GLN A 150 -11.56 -7.91 -28.25
CA GLN A 150 -12.40 -7.36 -27.18
C GLN A 150 -11.55 -6.63 -26.12
N GLU A 151 -10.42 -7.19 -25.70
CA GLU A 151 -9.51 -6.53 -24.74
C GLU A 151 -9.02 -5.18 -25.26
N ALA A 152 -8.82 -5.04 -26.58
CA ALA A 152 -8.38 -3.79 -27.20
C ALA A 152 -9.49 -2.76 -27.42
N GLN A 153 -10.74 -3.16 -27.59
CA GLN A 153 -11.83 -2.30 -28.09
C GLN A 153 -13.03 -2.20 -27.15
N ALA A 154 -13.29 -3.20 -26.32
CA ALA A 154 -14.45 -3.22 -25.44
C ALA A 154 -14.30 -2.24 -24.26
N PRO A 155 -15.41 -1.72 -23.73
CA PRO A 155 -15.39 -0.87 -22.54
C PRO A 155 -14.75 -1.60 -21.35
N ARG A 156 -13.65 -1.09 -20.87
CA ARG A 156 -12.92 -1.67 -19.75
C ARG A 156 -13.34 -1.01 -18.44
N THR A 157 -13.70 -1.82 -17.45
CA THR A 157 -13.91 -1.32 -16.09
C THR A 157 -12.59 -1.27 -15.36
N VAL A 158 -12.24 -0.10 -14.81
CA VAL A 158 -11.07 0.10 -13.95
C VAL A 158 -11.52 0.82 -12.68
N ILE A 159 -11.26 0.21 -11.54
CA ILE A 159 -11.67 0.70 -10.22
C ILE A 159 -10.42 0.90 -9.39
N GLY A 160 -10.07 2.14 -9.09
CA GLY A 160 -8.98 2.47 -8.18
C GLY A 160 -9.34 2.08 -6.74
N PHE A 161 -8.38 1.55 -6.02
CA PHE A 161 -8.47 1.44 -4.57
C PHE A 161 -8.00 2.77 -3.99
N ASP A 162 -8.91 3.76 -3.96
CA ASP A 162 -8.63 5.09 -3.48
C ASP A 162 -8.14 5.05 -2.03
N GLN A 163 -6.82 5.09 -1.90
CA GLN A 163 -6.19 5.55 -0.68
C GLN A 163 -5.83 7.02 -0.90
N ALA A 164 -6.75 7.89 -0.49
CA ALA A 164 -6.62 9.31 -0.62
C ALA A 164 -5.22 9.78 -0.18
N GLY A 165 -4.47 10.40 -1.09
CA GLY A 165 -3.18 10.99 -0.82
C GLY A 165 -1.96 10.10 -1.03
N ALA A 166 -2.08 9.00 -1.75
CA ALA A 166 -0.91 8.26 -2.21
C ALA A 166 -0.24 9.03 -3.35
N PHE A 167 0.73 9.87 -3.00
CA PHE A 167 1.67 10.40 -3.98
C PHE A 167 2.45 9.24 -4.60
N ASP A 168 2.76 9.33 -5.89
CA ASP A 168 3.80 8.51 -6.48
C ASP A 168 5.03 8.61 -5.58
N LEU A 169 5.50 7.44 -5.10
CA LEU A 169 6.68 7.42 -4.25
C LEU A 169 7.82 8.05 -5.03
N PRO A 170 8.36 9.15 -4.54
CA PRO A 170 9.47 9.77 -5.22
C PRO A 170 10.64 8.79 -5.25
N HIS A 171 11.24 8.60 -6.41
CA HIS A 171 12.45 7.79 -6.59
C HIS A 171 13.64 8.24 -5.71
N TRP A 172 13.52 9.43 -5.10
CA TRP A 172 14.51 9.97 -4.18
C TRP A 172 14.39 9.45 -2.73
N LEU A 173 13.35 8.64 -2.40
CA LEU A 173 13.19 8.16 -1.02
C LEU A 173 14.43 7.36 -0.61
N PRO A 174 15.18 7.81 0.42
CA PRO A 174 16.42 7.14 0.79
C PRO A 174 16.14 5.72 1.25
N GLY A 175 16.92 4.77 0.75
CA GLY A 175 16.78 3.36 1.12
C GLY A 175 15.86 2.53 0.23
N VAL A 176 15.12 3.13 -0.70
CA VAL A 176 14.32 2.40 -1.69
C VAL A 176 15.24 1.89 -2.80
N ASP A 177 15.10 0.60 -3.12
CA ASP A 177 15.80 -0.05 -4.23
C ASP A 177 14.97 0.06 -5.50
N THR A 178 13.75 -0.44 -5.44
CA THR A 178 12.82 -0.43 -6.57
C THR A 178 11.37 -0.38 -6.13
N VAL A 179 10.53 0.14 -7.02
CA VAL A 179 9.07 0.08 -6.93
C VAL A 179 8.59 -0.65 -8.18
N PHE A 180 7.80 -1.71 -8.01
CA PHE A 180 7.30 -2.49 -9.13
C PHE A 180 5.82 -2.84 -8.95
N GLY A 181 5.12 -3.06 -10.06
CA GLY A 181 3.75 -3.55 -10.08
C GLY A 181 3.69 -5.06 -9.97
N SER A 182 2.73 -5.57 -9.23
CA SER A 182 2.38 -6.98 -9.18
C SER A 182 0.89 -7.13 -9.48
N GLY A 183 0.52 -8.15 -10.24
CA GLY A 183 -0.87 -8.38 -10.63
C GLY A 183 -1.23 -9.85 -10.55
N ALA A 184 -2.47 -10.13 -10.15
CA ALA A 184 -3.07 -11.45 -10.21
C ALA A 184 -4.42 -11.36 -10.91
N PHE A 185 -4.77 -12.35 -11.69
CA PHE A 185 -6.05 -12.44 -12.39
C PHE A 185 -6.56 -13.89 -12.41
N LEU A 186 -7.87 -14.06 -12.39
CA LEU A 186 -8.54 -15.34 -12.59
C LEU A 186 -9.82 -15.12 -13.40
N PRO A 187 -10.28 -16.15 -14.16
CA PRO A 187 -11.56 -16.13 -14.82
C PRO A 187 -12.69 -15.97 -13.82
N LEU A 188 -13.77 -15.32 -14.24
CA LEU A 188 -14.98 -15.14 -13.46
C LEU A 188 -15.96 -16.28 -13.72
N VAL A 189 -16.49 -16.85 -12.65
CA VAL A 189 -17.60 -17.80 -12.69
C VAL A 189 -18.70 -17.34 -11.74
N ASP A 190 -19.94 -17.71 -12.03
CA ASP A 190 -21.07 -17.35 -11.17
C ASP A 190 -20.94 -18.03 -9.79
N GLU A 191 -21.25 -17.27 -8.75
CA GLU A 191 -21.02 -17.65 -7.34
C GLU A 191 -19.54 -18.03 -7.07
N GLY A 192 -18.60 -17.43 -7.81
CA GLY A 192 -17.17 -17.64 -7.60
C GLY A 192 -16.67 -16.95 -6.33
N HIS A 193 -15.83 -17.65 -5.58
CA HIS A 193 -15.15 -17.11 -4.41
C HIS A 193 -13.64 -17.23 -4.56
N TYR A 194 -12.95 -16.10 -4.42
CA TYR A 194 -11.50 -15.99 -4.64
C TYR A 194 -10.82 -15.30 -3.45
N SER A 195 -9.71 -15.85 -3.00
CA SER A 195 -8.83 -15.19 -2.04
C SER A 195 -7.60 -14.63 -2.76
N VAL A 196 -7.27 -13.38 -2.48
CA VAL A 196 -6.07 -12.72 -2.99
C VAL A 196 -5.13 -12.46 -1.84
N SER A 197 -3.92 -12.94 -1.96
CA SER A 197 -2.85 -12.73 -0.99
C SER A 197 -1.60 -12.18 -1.67
N LEU A 198 -0.78 -11.50 -0.90
CA LEU A 198 0.52 -11.00 -1.33
C LEU A 198 1.61 -11.83 -0.67
N MET A 199 2.45 -12.44 -1.50
CA MET A 199 3.60 -13.22 -1.05
C MET A 199 4.72 -12.31 -0.55
N ARG A 200 5.57 -12.83 0.31
CA ARG A 200 6.77 -12.14 0.81
C ARG A 200 7.71 -11.62 -0.29
N THR A 201 7.67 -12.24 -1.44
CA THR A 201 8.41 -11.81 -2.64
C THR A 201 7.84 -10.55 -3.30
N GLY A 202 6.62 -10.13 -2.91
CA GLY A 202 5.87 -9.06 -3.55
C GLY A 202 4.93 -9.54 -4.68
N ALA A 203 4.86 -10.84 -4.94
CA ALA A 203 3.94 -11.38 -5.92
C ALA A 203 2.51 -11.47 -5.36
N LEU A 204 1.53 -10.96 -6.07
CA LEU A 204 0.12 -11.23 -5.83
C LEU A 204 -0.21 -12.65 -6.27
N VAL A 205 -0.92 -13.37 -5.44
CA VAL A 205 -1.43 -14.72 -5.73
C VAL A 205 -2.93 -14.72 -5.51
N ALA A 206 -3.64 -15.22 -6.48
CA ALA A 206 -5.09 -15.44 -6.42
C ALA A 206 -5.37 -16.93 -6.34
N ARG A 207 -6.26 -17.34 -5.45
CA ARG A 207 -6.69 -18.73 -5.30
C ARG A 207 -8.21 -18.78 -5.29
N PRO A 208 -8.84 -19.58 -6.17
CA PRO A 208 -10.25 -19.90 -6.04
C PRO A 208 -10.45 -20.88 -4.88
N ASP A 209 -11.62 -20.90 -4.28
CA ASP A 209 -12.00 -21.98 -3.38
C ASP A 209 -12.30 -23.27 -4.19
N GLU A 210 -12.44 -24.40 -3.50
CA GLU A 210 -12.67 -25.70 -4.14
C GLU A 210 -13.94 -25.75 -5.00
N ALA A 211 -14.98 -25.03 -4.62
CA ALA A 211 -16.23 -24.96 -5.37
C ALA A 211 -16.06 -24.17 -6.68
N THR A 212 -15.36 -23.04 -6.60
CA THR A 212 -15.01 -22.18 -7.73
C THR A 212 -14.04 -22.90 -8.68
N GLU A 213 -13.03 -23.60 -8.15
CA GLU A 213 -12.08 -24.36 -8.94
C GLU A 213 -12.76 -25.46 -9.77
N ARG A 214 -13.72 -26.18 -9.18
CA ARG A 214 -14.53 -27.17 -9.91
C ARG A 214 -15.35 -26.53 -11.03
N ARG A 215 -15.89 -25.34 -10.82
CA ARG A 215 -16.66 -24.60 -11.85
C ARG A 215 -15.74 -24.10 -12.97
N LEU A 216 -14.54 -23.62 -12.63
CA LEU A 216 -13.54 -23.21 -13.62
C LEU A 216 -13.06 -24.36 -14.52
N GLY A 217 -13.03 -25.59 -13.99
CA GLY A 217 -12.69 -26.81 -14.74
C GLY A 217 -13.82 -27.37 -15.61
N GLN A 218 -15.04 -26.83 -15.50
CA GLN A 218 -16.17 -27.26 -16.35
C GLN A 218 -16.15 -26.45 -17.65
N PRO A 219 -16.29 -27.09 -18.84
CA PRO A 219 -16.43 -26.35 -20.09
C PRO A 219 -17.69 -25.50 -20.03
N PHE A 220 -17.58 -24.23 -20.44
CA PHE A 220 -18.73 -23.34 -20.59
C PHE A 220 -19.71 -23.92 -21.61
N GLY A 221 -20.89 -24.33 -21.15
CA GLY A 221 -21.99 -24.74 -22.00
C GLY A 221 -22.40 -26.20 -21.80
N GLY A 222 -23.18 -26.46 -20.77
CA GLY A 222 -24.12 -27.55 -20.68
C GLY A 222 -25.52 -26.99 -20.68
#